data_782761f1b156bf6697a1973ab92d1731
#
_entry.id   782761f1b156bf6697a1973ab92d1731
#
_cell.length_a   1.000
_cell.length_b   1.000
_cell.length_c   1.000
_cell.angle_alpha   90.00
_cell.angle_beta   90.00
_cell.angle_gamma   90.00
#
_symmetry.space_group_name_H-M   'P 1'
#
loop_
_entity.id
_entity.type
_entity.pdbx_description
1 polymer ?
#
loop_
_entity_poly.entity_id
_entity_poly.type
_entity_poly.pdbx_seq_one_letter_code
_entity_poly.pdbx_strand_id
1 'polypeptide(L)'
;MTAAIRLISGESPTVLEFFAGIGLARAGLEQAGFSVAWANDYEAKKHQLYRSQYGSDTDYHVGDIADINGSHLPTDSSIAWASSPCTDLSLAGNRDGLGGRQSGTFWHFMRILEEMGDSRPPIAVLENVTGLASSHSGDDLTAAIRAFNSLGYSIDALSIDARHFI
;
A
#
# COMPACT_ATOMS: atom_id res chain seq x y z
N MET A 1 14.33 -12.91 8.75
CA MET A 1 14.55 -13.62 7.45
C MET A 1 14.19 -12.64 6.34
N THR A 2 15.10 -12.31 5.43
CA THR A 2 14.82 -11.38 4.33
C THR A 2 13.90 -12.02 3.30
N ALA A 3 13.12 -11.21 2.55
CA ALA A 3 12.23 -11.67 1.47
C ALA A 3 12.94 -12.61 0.47
N ALA A 4 14.21 -12.34 0.15
CA ALA A 4 15.03 -13.20 -0.69
C ALA A 4 15.23 -14.61 -0.13
N ILE A 5 15.32 -14.77 1.20
CA ILE A 5 15.48 -16.08 1.86
C ILE A 5 14.16 -16.87 1.83
N ARG A 6 13.01 -16.20 1.90
CA ARG A 6 11.69 -16.87 1.77
C ARG A 6 11.46 -17.45 0.39
N LEU A 7 11.82 -16.73 -0.68
CA LEU A 7 11.76 -17.27 -2.05
C LEU A 7 12.62 -18.52 -2.24
N ILE A 8 13.72 -18.65 -1.49
CA ILE A 8 14.60 -19.81 -1.52
C ILE A 8 14.08 -20.96 -0.65
N SER A 9 13.37 -20.66 0.45
CA SER A 9 12.81 -21.66 1.37
C SER A 9 11.51 -22.32 0.89
N GLY A 10 10.93 -21.86 -0.23
CA GLY A 10 9.65 -22.37 -0.76
C GLY A 10 8.43 -21.88 0.01
N GLU A 11 8.58 -20.96 0.96
CA GLU A 11 7.46 -20.27 1.59
C GLU A 11 6.90 -19.18 0.66
N SER A 12 5.58 -19.08 0.55
CA SER A 12 4.94 -18.01 -0.22
C SER A 12 5.29 -16.65 0.37
N PRO A 13 5.78 -15.70 -0.45
CA PRO A 13 6.05 -14.34 0.01
C PRO A 13 4.75 -13.67 0.48
N THR A 14 4.83 -12.92 1.56
CA THR A 14 3.67 -12.31 2.21
C THR A 14 3.51 -10.83 1.84
N VAL A 15 2.27 -10.35 1.90
CA VAL A 15 1.88 -8.98 1.54
C VAL A 15 1.13 -8.33 2.70
N LEU A 16 1.42 -7.05 2.95
CA LEU A 16 0.59 -6.13 3.72
C LEU A 16 -0.27 -5.34 2.72
N GLU A 17 -1.59 -5.53 2.75
CA GLU A 17 -2.54 -4.92 1.81
C GLU A 17 -3.26 -3.73 2.47
N PHE A 18 -2.86 -2.52 2.12
CA PHE A 18 -3.49 -1.27 2.59
C PHE A 18 -4.59 -0.83 1.61
N PHE A 19 -5.68 -0.29 2.14
CA PHE A 19 -6.87 0.09 1.36
C PHE A 19 -7.45 -1.09 0.58
N ALA A 20 -7.48 -2.24 1.22
CA ALA A 20 -7.76 -3.55 0.60
C ALA A 20 -9.13 -3.65 -0.08
N GLY A 21 -10.07 -2.81 0.34
CA GLY A 21 -11.40 -2.80 -0.24
C GLY A 21 -12.09 -4.18 -0.13
N ILE A 22 -12.45 -4.73 -1.26
CA ILE A 22 -13.05 -6.08 -1.38
C ILE A 22 -12.01 -7.15 -1.77
N GLY A 23 -10.70 -6.79 -1.84
CA GLY A 23 -9.60 -7.73 -2.10
C GLY A 23 -9.28 -7.94 -3.58
N LEU A 24 -9.44 -6.93 -4.44
CA LEU A 24 -9.10 -7.07 -5.86
C LEU A 24 -7.59 -7.22 -6.08
N ALA A 25 -6.77 -6.48 -5.33
CA ALA A 25 -5.32 -6.64 -5.38
C ALA A 25 -4.91 -8.03 -4.86
N ARG A 26 -5.52 -8.49 -3.75
CA ARG A 26 -5.33 -9.84 -3.23
C ARG A 26 -5.57 -10.91 -4.29
N ALA A 27 -6.67 -10.82 -5.05
CA ALA A 27 -6.99 -11.79 -6.10
C ALA A 27 -5.85 -11.96 -7.12
N GLY A 28 -5.23 -10.86 -7.55
CA GLY A 28 -4.08 -10.89 -8.46
C GLY A 28 -2.80 -11.38 -7.78
N LEU A 29 -2.55 -10.94 -6.55
CA LEU A 29 -1.37 -11.31 -5.78
C LEU A 29 -1.34 -12.81 -5.46
N GLU A 30 -2.48 -13.40 -5.05
CA GLU A 30 -2.58 -14.84 -4.78
C GLU A 30 -2.37 -15.67 -6.05
N GLN A 31 -2.88 -15.23 -7.21
CA GLN A 31 -2.60 -15.89 -8.50
C GLN A 31 -1.10 -15.84 -8.87
N ALA A 32 -0.41 -14.81 -8.42
CA ALA A 32 1.05 -14.66 -8.61
C ALA A 32 1.88 -15.42 -7.55
N GLY A 33 1.24 -16.16 -6.63
CA GLY A 33 1.92 -16.97 -5.62
C GLY A 33 2.25 -16.25 -4.31
N PHE A 34 1.69 -15.06 -4.09
CA PHE A 34 1.80 -14.35 -2.82
C PHE A 34 0.67 -14.75 -1.86
N SER A 35 0.84 -14.48 -0.58
CA SER A 35 -0.22 -14.60 0.42
C SER A 35 -0.39 -13.29 1.18
N VAL A 36 -1.62 -12.86 1.44
CA VAL A 36 -1.89 -11.65 2.22
C VAL A 36 -1.85 -12.00 3.70
N ALA A 37 -0.86 -11.48 4.41
CA ALA A 37 -0.68 -11.68 5.84
C ALA A 37 -1.52 -10.72 6.68
N TRP A 38 -1.75 -9.51 6.17
CA TRP A 38 -2.50 -8.47 6.85
C TRP A 38 -3.16 -7.54 5.82
N ALA A 39 -4.36 -7.07 6.13
CA ALA A 39 -5.11 -6.18 5.28
C ALA A 39 -5.81 -5.08 6.10
N ASN A 40 -6.08 -3.92 5.47
CA ASN A 40 -6.81 -2.82 6.09
C ASN A 40 -7.72 -2.09 5.11
N ASP A 41 -8.91 -1.75 5.58
CA ASP A 41 -9.78 -0.71 5.00
C ASP A 41 -10.65 -0.11 6.11
N TYR A 42 -11.06 1.14 5.95
CA TYR A 42 -11.91 1.80 6.96
C TYR A 42 -13.38 1.37 6.89
N GLU A 43 -13.82 0.77 5.78
CA GLU A 43 -15.23 0.51 5.50
C GLU A 43 -15.63 -0.93 5.87
N ALA A 44 -16.40 -1.09 6.95
CA ALA A 44 -16.86 -2.38 7.44
C ALA A 44 -17.67 -3.21 6.42
N LYS A 45 -18.39 -2.57 5.49
CA LYS A 45 -19.12 -3.28 4.43
C LYS A 45 -18.18 -3.96 3.45
N LYS A 46 -17.06 -3.33 3.11
CA LYS A 46 -16.03 -3.93 2.25
C LYS A 46 -15.39 -5.14 2.93
N HIS A 47 -15.12 -5.05 4.22
CA HIS A 47 -14.64 -6.19 5.01
C HIS A 47 -15.59 -7.39 4.94
N GLN A 48 -16.91 -7.18 5.01
CA GLN A 48 -17.88 -8.28 4.90
C GLN A 48 -17.75 -8.99 3.54
N LEU A 49 -17.60 -8.24 2.43
CA LEU A 49 -17.40 -8.79 1.09
C LEU A 49 -16.05 -9.48 0.96
N TYR A 50 -14.98 -8.88 1.45
CA TYR A 50 -13.65 -9.46 1.51
C TYR A 50 -13.67 -10.81 2.22
N ARG A 51 -14.27 -10.85 3.41
CA ARG A 51 -14.40 -12.07 4.22
C ARG A 51 -15.25 -13.14 3.54
N SER A 52 -16.31 -12.76 2.82
CA SER A 52 -17.11 -13.72 2.07
C SER A 52 -16.35 -14.39 0.92
N GLN A 53 -15.37 -13.68 0.35
CA GLN A 53 -14.53 -14.16 -0.75
C GLN A 53 -13.34 -15.00 -0.27
N TYR A 54 -12.67 -14.56 0.79
CA TYR A 54 -11.37 -15.10 1.22
C TYR A 54 -11.41 -15.83 2.56
N GLY A 55 -12.55 -15.89 3.21
CA GLY A 55 -12.69 -16.49 4.55
C GLY A 55 -12.25 -15.53 5.67
N SER A 56 -12.02 -16.11 6.86
CA SER A 56 -11.73 -15.34 8.10
C SER A 56 -10.27 -15.43 8.54
N ASP A 57 -9.40 -16.07 7.78
CA ASP A 57 -8.04 -16.41 8.23
C ASP A 57 -7.03 -15.28 8.03
N THR A 58 -7.43 -14.21 7.32
CA THR A 58 -6.59 -13.02 7.16
C THR A 58 -6.82 -12.06 8.32
N ASP A 59 -5.74 -11.54 8.88
CA ASP A 59 -5.79 -10.45 9.85
C ASP A 59 -6.22 -9.16 9.12
N TYR A 60 -7.54 -8.94 9.07
CA TYR A 60 -8.15 -7.78 8.42
C TYR A 60 -8.56 -6.75 9.45
N HIS A 61 -7.85 -5.64 9.48
CA HIS A 61 -8.12 -4.51 10.35
C HIS A 61 -9.15 -3.55 9.72
N VAL A 62 -10.33 -3.44 10.34
CA VAL A 62 -11.34 -2.43 9.96
C VAL A 62 -11.08 -1.17 10.77
N GLY A 63 -10.56 -0.13 10.12
CA GLY A 63 -10.23 1.14 10.81
C GLY A 63 -9.53 2.12 9.90
N ASP A 64 -9.40 3.35 10.39
CA ASP A 64 -8.68 4.41 9.68
C ASP A 64 -7.18 4.09 9.66
N ILE A 65 -6.54 4.29 8.52
CA ILE A 65 -5.09 4.13 8.37
C ILE A 65 -4.31 5.07 9.30
N ALA A 66 -4.91 6.19 9.68
CA ALA A 66 -4.33 7.14 10.64
C ALA A 66 -4.07 6.51 12.01
N ASP A 67 -4.89 5.53 12.42
CA ASP A 67 -4.82 4.87 13.72
C ASP A 67 -3.89 3.64 13.72
N ILE A 68 -3.37 3.23 12.56
CA ILE A 68 -2.48 2.08 12.44
C ILE A 68 -1.07 2.47 12.90
N ASN A 69 -0.49 1.64 13.76
CA ASN A 69 0.91 1.73 14.17
C ASN A 69 1.74 0.70 13.40
N GLY A 70 2.71 1.18 12.61
CA GLY A 70 3.56 0.33 11.79
C GLY A 70 4.38 -0.69 12.59
N SER A 71 4.75 -0.37 13.82
CA SER A 71 5.52 -1.29 14.68
C SER A 71 4.75 -2.54 15.14
N HIS A 72 3.43 -2.57 14.93
CA HIS A 72 2.58 -3.72 15.27
C HIS A 72 2.25 -4.61 14.06
N LEU A 73 2.70 -4.23 12.88
CA LEU A 73 2.45 -5.00 11.65
C LEU A 73 3.40 -6.19 11.52
N PRO A 74 3.01 -7.23 10.73
CA PRO A 74 3.90 -8.35 10.44
C PRO A 74 5.25 -7.90 9.87
N THR A 75 6.34 -8.35 10.48
CA THR A 75 7.71 -7.86 10.21
C THR A 75 8.40 -8.54 9.03
N ASP A 76 7.87 -9.67 8.58
CA ASP A 76 8.50 -10.50 7.55
C ASP A 76 7.83 -10.40 6.18
N SER A 77 7.10 -9.33 5.92
CA SER A 77 6.37 -9.16 4.68
C SER A 77 7.32 -8.76 3.53
N SER A 78 7.04 -9.30 2.35
CA SER A 78 7.82 -9.04 1.14
C SER A 78 7.37 -7.79 0.41
N ILE A 79 6.08 -7.47 0.49
CA ILE A 79 5.46 -6.34 -0.21
C ILE A 79 4.53 -5.58 0.75
N ALA A 80 4.60 -4.25 0.71
CA ALA A 80 3.53 -3.36 1.16
C ALA A 80 2.79 -2.84 -0.07
N TRP A 81 1.53 -3.24 -0.25
CA TRP A 81 0.68 -2.83 -1.36
C TRP A 81 -0.36 -1.82 -0.88
N ALA A 82 -0.41 -0.66 -1.51
CA ALA A 82 -1.38 0.39 -1.19
C ALA A 82 -2.17 0.82 -2.43
N SER A 83 -3.47 0.49 -2.49
CA SER A 83 -4.43 1.01 -3.47
C SER A 83 -5.07 2.28 -2.92
N SER A 84 -4.26 3.34 -2.79
CA SER A 84 -4.64 4.58 -2.11
C SER A 84 -5.74 5.33 -2.87
N PRO A 85 -6.78 5.87 -2.18
CA PRO A 85 -7.78 6.71 -2.80
C PRO A 85 -7.16 7.89 -3.55
N CYS A 86 -7.62 8.14 -4.79
CA CYS A 86 -7.10 9.21 -5.64
C CYS A 86 -7.42 10.63 -5.12
N THR A 87 -8.46 10.77 -4.30
CA THR A 87 -8.86 12.04 -3.69
C THR A 87 -7.86 12.55 -2.67
N ASP A 88 -7.03 11.69 -2.09
CA ASP A 88 -6.12 12.03 -1.00
C ASP A 88 -4.71 12.39 -1.47
N LEU A 89 -4.37 12.11 -2.71
CA LEU A 89 -3.17 12.64 -3.37
C LEU A 89 -3.36 14.07 -3.87
N SER A 90 -4.59 14.58 -3.84
CA SER A 90 -4.87 15.99 -4.02
C SER A 90 -4.30 16.76 -2.83
N LEU A 91 -3.07 17.22 -2.95
CA LEU A 91 -2.41 18.19 -2.05
C LEU A 91 -3.13 19.56 -2.05
N ALA A 92 -4.32 19.64 -2.64
CA ALA A 92 -5.16 20.83 -2.79
C ALA A 92 -5.88 21.27 -1.50
N GLY A 93 -5.38 20.90 -0.33
CA GLY A 93 -5.96 21.35 0.93
C GLY A 93 -5.41 22.69 1.44
N ASN A 94 -4.14 23.02 1.27
CA ASN A 94 -3.54 24.30 1.64
C ASN A 94 -2.19 24.48 0.95
N ARG A 95 -1.93 25.68 0.46
CA ARG A 95 -0.67 26.12 -0.17
C ARG A 95 0.55 26.15 0.78
N ASP A 96 0.49 25.53 1.92
CA ASP A 96 1.60 25.39 2.86
C ASP A 96 2.39 24.13 2.49
N GLY A 97 3.20 24.24 1.43
CA GLY A 97 4.02 23.16 0.91
C GLY A 97 4.62 22.26 1.98
N LEU A 98 4.66 20.94 1.74
CA LEU A 98 5.37 19.86 2.48
C LEU A 98 5.36 19.91 4.03
N GLY A 99 4.78 20.93 4.68
CA GLY A 99 4.63 21.05 6.13
C GLY A 99 3.51 20.22 6.73
N GLY A 100 2.62 19.66 5.90
CA GLY A 100 1.47 18.87 6.32
C GLY A 100 1.68 17.37 6.21
N ARG A 101 2.70 16.80 6.85
CA ARG A 101 2.95 15.34 6.90
C ARG A 101 1.82 14.50 7.54
N GLN A 102 0.67 15.09 7.87
CA GLN A 102 -0.40 14.42 8.63
C GLN A 102 -1.78 14.46 7.97
N SER A 103 -1.92 15.00 6.79
CA SER A 103 -3.22 15.12 6.12
C SER A 103 -3.23 14.38 4.79
N GLY A 104 -3.67 13.12 4.80
CA GLY A 104 -3.87 12.33 3.60
C GLY A 104 -3.44 10.88 3.79
N THR A 105 -4.23 9.95 3.24
CA THR A 105 -4.03 8.51 3.40
C THR A 105 -2.65 8.04 2.89
N PHE A 106 -2.14 8.67 1.82
CA PHE A 106 -0.78 8.41 1.34
C PHE A 106 0.29 8.70 2.39
N TRP A 107 0.20 9.84 3.08
CA TRP A 107 1.18 10.20 4.10
C TRP A 107 1.13 9.29 5.32
N HIS A 108 -0.06 8.80 5.68
CA HIS A 108 -0.19 7.77 6.71
C HIS A 108 0.47 6.45 6.29
N PHE A 109 0.32 6.05 5.03
CA PHE A 109 1.05 4.89 4.50
C PHE A 109 2.57 5.08 4.61
N MET A 110 3.10 6.25 4.22
CA MET A 110 4.53 6.55 4.35
C MET A 110 5.00 6.55 5.81
N ARG A 111 4.21 7.11 6.73
CA ARG A 111 4.47 7.08 8.17
C ARG A 111 4.55 5.65 8.69
N ILE A 112 3.62 4.80 8.29
CA ILE A 112 3.61 3.39 8.69
C ILE A 112 4.89 2.67 8.24
N LEU A 113 5.31 2.87 6.98
CA LEU A 113 6.56 2.31 6.48
C LEU A 113 7.78 2.85 7.26
N GLU A 114 7.78 4.11 7.66
CA GLU A 114 8.82 4.70 8.51
C GLU A 114 8.83 4.07 9.91
N GLU A 115 7.66 3.90 10.54
CA GLU A 115 7.50 3.27 11.85
C GLU A 115 7.93 1.79 11.88
N MET A 116 7.80 1.06 10.76
CA MET A 116 8.29 -0.31 10.63
C MET A 116 9.82 -0.39 10.65
N GLY A 117 10.53 0.68 10.38
CA GLY A 117 11.99 0.74 10.41
C GLY A 117 12.65 -0.32 9.53
N ASP A 118 13.55 -1.11 10.12
CA ASP A 118 14.28 -2.18 9.42
C ASP A 118 13.38 -3.38 9.04
N SER A 119 12.18 -3.47 9.64
CA SER A 119 11.21 -4.54 9.36
C SER A 119 10.26 -4.20 8.20
N ARG A 120 10.38 -3.02 7.60
CA ARG A 120 9.54 -2.65 6.46
C ARG A 120 9.77 -3.55 5.27
N PRO A 121 8.73 -3.85 4.49
CA PRO A 121 8.86 -4.66 3.29
C PRO A 121 9.88 -4.09 2.31
N PRO A 122 10.72 -4.92 1.66
CA PRO A 122 11.71 -4.46 0.70
C PRO A 122 11.08 -3.89 -0.59
N ILE A 123 9.81 -4.19 -0.83
CA ILE A 123 9.05 -3.67 -1.97
C ILE A 123 7.83 -2.93 -1.43
N ALA A 124 7.64 -1.69 -1.89
CA ALA A 124 6.42 -0.91 -1.63
C ALA A 124 5.77 -0.53 -2.96
N VAL A 125 4.48 -0.79 -3.09
CA VAL A 125 3.69 -0.50 -4.29
C VAL A 125 2.61 0.51 -3.94
N LEU A 126 2.56 1.60 -4.71
CA LEU A 126 1.47 2.55 -4.69
C LEU A 126 0.69 2.40 -6.00
N GLU A 127 -0.51 1.85 -5.93
CA GLU A 127 -1.44 1.80 -7.06
C GLU A 127 -2.35 3.02 -7.03
N ASN A 128 -2.50 3.69 -8.18
CA ASN A 128 -3.37 4.84 -8.30
C ASN A 128 -3.78 5.08 -9.76
N VAL A 129 -4.72 5.99 -9.98
CA VAL A 129 -5.13 6.39 -11.33
C VAL A 129 -4.03 7.18 -12.05
N THR A 130 -4.02 7.14 -13.39
CA THR A 130 -3.03 7.87 -14.21
C THR A 130 -3.05 9.39 -13.98
N GLY A 131 -4.16 9.93 -13.43
CA GLY A 131 -4.27 11.33 -13.02
C GLY A 131 -3.21 11.78 -12.02
N LEU A 132 -2.65 10.88 -11.20
CA LEU A 132 -1.55 11.19 -10.29
C LEU A 132 -0.34 11.77 -11.04
N ALA A 133 -0.03 11.26 -12.22
CA ALA A 133 1.12 11.71 -13.01
C ALA A 133 0.99 13.13 -13.54
N SER A 134 -0.24 13.64 -13.70
CA SER A 134 -0.53 14.98 -14.23
C SER A 134 -1.08 15.95 -13.17
N SER A 135 -1.45 15.46 -12.00
CA SER A 135 -1.97 16.27 -10.91
C SER A 135 -0.97 17.36 -10.50
N HIS A 136 -1.46 18.60 -10.32
CA HIS A 136 -0.63 19.77 -10.00
C HIS A 136 0.63 19.88 -10.88
N SER A 137 0.47 19.66 -12.19
CA SER A 137 1.59 19.70 -13.17
C SER A 137 2.70 18.69 -12.88
N GLY A 138 2.40 17.57 -12.20
CA GLY A 138 3.35 16.52 -11.85
C GLY A 138 3.96 16.66 -10.45
N ASP A 139 3.58 17.68 -9.70
CA ASP A 139 4.12 17.90 -8.34
C ASP A 139 3.72 16.78 -7.38
N ASP A 140 2.50 16.22 -7.52
CA ASP A 140 2.05 15.14 -6.64
C ASP A 140 2.85 13.86 -6.85
N LEU A 141 3.11 13.47 -8.10
CA LEU A 141 3.99 12.34 -8.39
C LEU A 141 5.41 12.58 -7.88
N THR A 142 5.94 13.80 -8.08
CA THR A 142 7.27 14.18 -7.59
C THR A 142 7.34 14.08 -6.06
N ALA A 143 6.30 14.52 -5.35
CA ALA A 143 6.22 14.40 -3.89
C ALA A 143 6.20 12.95 -3.43
N ALA A 144 5.40 12.10 -4.10
CA ALA A 144 5.36 10.66 -3.80
C ALA A 144 6.73 9.99 -4.02
N ILE A 145 7.40 10.25 -5.14
CA ILE A 145 8.75 9.73 -5.43
C ILE A 145 9.74 10.16 -4.33
N ARG A 146 9.73 11.43 -3.94
CA ARG A 146 10.61 11.93 -2.88
C ARG A 146 10.34 11.26 -1.52
N ALA A 147 9.07 11.01 -1.20
CA ALA A 147 8.69 10.34 0.04
C ALA A 147 9.25 8.91 0.09
N PHE A 148 9.08 8.12 -0.97
CA PHE A 148 9.67 6.78 -1.04
C PHE A 148 11.21 6.80 -1.00
N ASN A 149 11.84 7.72 -1.74
CA ASN A 149 13.29 7.86 -1.74
C ASN A 149 13.83 8.23 -0.35
N SER A 150 13.11 9.04 0.44
CA SER A 150 13.52 9.38 1.80
C SER A 150 13.55 8.17 2.75
N LEU A 151 12.78 7.12 2.43
CA LEU A 151 12.80 5.84 3.13
C LEU A 151 13.80 4.84 2.52
N GLY A 152 14.55 5.23 1.48
CA GLY A 152 15.58 4.39 0.84
C GLY A 152 15.07 3.50 -0.27
N TYR A 153 13.82 3.63 -0.72
CA TYR A 153 13.33 2.90 -1.90
C TYR A 153 13.83 3.54 -3.19
N SER A 154 14.20 2.72 -4.16
CA SER A 154 14.35 3.13 -5.56
C SER A 154 13.00 3.01 -6.27
N ILE A 155 12.63 4.02 -7.07
CA ILE A 155 11.30 4.09 -7.67
C ILE A 155 11.35 3.81 -9.16
N ASP A 156 10.39 3.00 -9.62
CA ASP A 156 9.99 2.87 -11.01
C ASP A 156 8.49 3.14 -11.13
N ALA A 157 8.05 3.76 -12.22
CA ALA A 157 6.67 4.11 -12.45
C ALA A 157 6.16 3.43 -13.72
N LEU A 158 5.09 2.64 -13.59
CA LEU A 158 4.47 1.91 -14.69
C LEU A 158 3.07 2.46 -14.95
N SER A 159 2.76 2.74 -16.22
CA SER A 159 1.38 3.00 -16.66
C SER A 159 0.83 1.73 -17.29
N ILE A 160 -0.21 1.16 -16.69
CA ILE A 160 -0.81 -0.09 -17.12
C ILE A 160 -2.25 0.16 -17.55
N ASP A 161 -2.60 -0.26 -18.77
CA ASP A 161 -3.98 -0.23 -19.26
C ASP A 161 -4.58 -1.64 -19.17
N ALA A 162 -5.63 -1.77 -18.34
CA ALA A 162 -6.32 -3.05 -18.11
C ALA A 162 -6.84 -3.71 -19.40
N ARG A 163 -7.13 -2.93 -20.46
CA ARG A 163 -7.58 -3.45 -21.77
C ARG A 163 -6.57 -4.40 -22.44
N HIS A 164 -5.31 -4.39 -22.02
CA HIS A 164 -4.29 -5.30 -22.55
C HIS A 164 -4.27 -6.66 -21.87
N PHE A 165 -5.09 -6.85 -20.81
CA PHE A 165 -5.07 -8.06 -19.96
C PHE A 165 -6.43 -8.79 -19.90
N ILE A 166 -7.47 -8.22 -20.52
CA ILE A 166 -8.83 -8.79 -20.57
C ILE A 166 -9.34 -8.90 -22.01
#